data_0e5c351040ca6a7002fa904d74bd9146
#
_entry.id   0e5c351040ca6a7002fa904d74bd9146
#
_cell.length_a   1.000
_cell.length_b   1.000
_cell.length_c   1.000
_cell.angle_alpha   90.00
_cell.angle_beta   90.00
_cell.angle_gamma   90.00
#
_symmetry.space_group_name_H-M   'P 1'
#
loop_
_entity.id
_entity.type
_entity.pdbx_description
1 polymer ?
#
loop_
_entity_poly.entity_id
_entity_poly.type
_entity_poly.pdbx_seq_one_letter_code
_entity_poly.pdbx_strand_id
1 'polypeptide(L)'
;MKKDRNNPGPGQGLIVDSTETLREHLRGSVRQALKEIFEEEIRSLCGERYHPDESNYRRAGTAPSYVMTDACREPMERPRVRREKDESGTEEVQLKSWKMAQSPDEWEAAMMRAVLCGVSTRGCKRLRADELVGESRSSISRLWQRKAVELVESMQQSDLSGMDPVVLMLDGVVLSKRAVATVALGIDASGTKHVLGFRVGSSENQEVCRDLLGNLSRRGLRASPHRYLLAVLDGSKALENALLEVFPKTLIQRCLVHKERNLKGYLSTRHWSEINRLFNRLRRSEGAEAAQEALDDIETFLADKNHQARDSLQEASGQLLTLLELEAPNTLNRSLLSTNCIENLFKNLRRHIGKVCRWREETDQADRWLASGLTLASEGFRKISGHKEIPLLIRALEKKMAEEERRKEKAA
;
A
#
# COMPACT_ATOMS: atom_id res chain seq x y z
N MET A 1 43.20 6.77 -33.75
CA MET A 1 42.14 7.78 -33.87
C MET A 1 40.97 7.36 -33.00
N LYS A 2 40.87 7.94 -31.78
CA LYS A 2 39.72 7.76 -30.88
C LYS A 2 38.65 8.78 -31.29
N LYS A 3 37.47 8.32 -31.68
CA LYS A 3 36.30 9.16 -31.95
C LYS A 3 35.70 9.59 -30.60
N ASP A 4 35.76 10.88 -30.31
CA ASP A 4 34.96 11.53 -29.28
C ASP A 4 33.46 11.39 -29.60
N ARG A 5 32.77 10.66 -28.75
CA ARG A 5 31.28 10.54 -28.78
C ARG A 5 30.74 11.32 -27.58
N ASN A 6 30.74 12.61 -27.62
CA ASN A 6 29.95 13.45 -26.70
C ASN A 6 29.83 14.86 -27.29
N ASN A 7 29.04 14.95 -28.36
CA ASN A 7 28.52 16.25 -28.78
C ASN A 7 26.99 16.09 -28.87
N PRO A 8 26.17 16.64 -27.93
CA PRO A 8 24.74 16.63 -28.07
C PRO A 8 24.37 17.50 -29.28
N GLY A 9 23.54 16.96 -30.16
CA GLY A 9 23.05 17.65 -31.37
C GLY A 9 22.32 18.95 -31.03
N PRO A 10 22.31 19.94 -31.94
CA PRO A 10 21.85 21.31 -31.70
C PRO A 10 20.40 21.49 -31.26
N GLY A 11 19.57 20.44 -31.27
CA GLY A 11 18.17 20.50 -30.82
C GLY A 11 17.96 20.17 -29.33
N GLN A 12 18.87 19.47 -28.66
CA GLN A 12 18.72 19.11 -27.26
C GLN A 12 19.11 20.25 -26.31
N GLY A 13 20.08 21.09 -26.69
CA GLY A 13 20.47 22.26 -25.90
C GLY A 13 19.38 23.33 -25.83
N LEU A 14 18.66 23.57 -26.93
CA LEU A 14 17.58 24.58 -26.99
C LEU A 14 16.35 24.21 -26.15
N ILE A 15 16.03 22.91 -26.02
CA ILE A 15 14.91 22.44 -25.21
C ILE A 15 15.26 22.51 -23.71
N VAL A 16 16.48 22.22 -23.33
CA VAL A 16 16.92 22.30 -21.93
C VAL A 16 16.96 23.76 -21.46
N ASP A 17 17.51 24.67 -22.24
CA ASP A 17 17.55 26.10 -21.94
C ASP A 17 16.16 26.73 -21.82
N SER A 18 15.22 26.38 -22.71
CA SER A 18 13.84 26.90 -22.64
C SER A 18 13.06 26.41 -21.44
N THR A 19 13.32 25.14 -21.02
CA THR A 19 12.66 24.55 -19.84
C THR A 19 13.20 25.15 -18.54
N GLU A 20 14.51 25.44 -18.48
CA GLU A 20 15.17 26.06 -17.32
C GLU A 20 14.72 27.53 -17.19
N THR A 21 14.69 28.26 -18.27
CA THR A 21 14.18 29.63 -18.32
C THR A 21 12.70 29.71 -17.90
N LEU A 22 11.86 28.76 -18.31
CA LEU A 22 10.46 28.71 -17.89
C LEU A 22 10.32 28.43 -16.39
N ARG A 23 11.13 27.50 -15.85
CA ARG A 23 11.15 27.21 -14.42
C ARG A 23 11.59 28.40 -13.59
N GLU A 24 12.63 29.11 -14.00
CA GLU A 24 13.07 30.34 -13.33
C GLU A 24 11.99 31.42 -13.34
N HIS A 25 11.31 31.58 -14.46
CA HIS A 25 10.20 32.54 -14.57
C HIS A 25 9.05 32.19 -13.62
N LEU A 26 8.65 30.90 -13.57
CA LEU A 26 7.63 30.42 -12.65
C LEU A 26 8.02 30.60 -11.18
N ARG A 27 9.28 30.30 -10.82
CA ARG A 27 9.81 30.54 -9.46
C ARG A 27 9.79 32.03 -9.11
N GLY A 28 10.14 32.90 -10.06
CA GLY A 28 10.06 34.35 -9.90
C GLY A 28 8.63 34.80 -9.58
N SER A 29 7.65 34.31 -10.33
CA SER A 29 6.24 34.60 -10.12
C SER A 29 5.71 34.13 -8.79
N VAL A 30 6.07 32.89 -8.37
CA VAL A 30 5.72 32.35 -7.05
C VAL A 30 6.33 33.17 -5.92
N ARG A 31 7.63 33.55 -6.04
CA ARG A 31 8.28 34.43 -5.06
C ARG A 31 7.59 35.79 -4.92
N GLN A 32 7.13 36.37 -6.02
CA GLN A 32 6.42 37.63 -6.00
C GLN A 32 5.06 37.48 -5.29
N ALA A 33 4.27 36.44 -5.64
CA ALA A 33 3.00 36.16 -5.00
C ALA A 33 3.14 35.93 -3.48
N LEU A 34 4.19 35.17 -3.06
CA LEU A 34 4.46 34.97 -1.62
C LEU A 34 4.78 36.27 -0.90
N LYS A 35 5.56 37.17 -1.51
CA LYS A 35 5.83 38.50 -0.92
C LYS A 35 4.56 39.31 -0.72
N GLU A 36 3.65 39.26 -1.65
CA GLU A 36 2.36 39.95 -1.57
C GLU A 36 1.51 39.39 -0.43
N ILE A 37 1.41 38.06 -0.31
CA ILE A 37 0.69 37.39 0.79
C ILE A 37 1.30 37.73 2.16
N PHE A 38 2.63 37.75 2.27
CA PHE A 38 3.29 38.14 3.53
C PHE A 38 3.01 39.59 3.88
N GLU A 39 3.05 40.49 2.89
CA GLU A 39 2.78 41.90 3.11
C GLU A 39 1.31 42.15 3.48
N GLU A 40 0.34 41.40 2.92
CA GLU A 40 -1.06 41.44 3.34
C GLU A 40 -1.25 41.07 4.81
N GLU A 41 -0.61 39.94 5.27
CA GLU A 41 -0.67 39.55 6.68
C GLU A 41 -0.04 40.61 7.58
N ILE A 42 1.14 41.13 7.20
CA ILE A 42 1.81 42.20 7.95
C ILE A 42 0.97 43.45 8.02
N ARG A 43 0.31 43.84 6.92
CA ARG A 43 -0.58 44.98 6.85
C ARG A 43 -1.77 44.81 7.80
N SER A 44 -2.33 43.59 7.84
CA SER A 44 -3.45 43.31 8.76
C SER A 44 -3.06 43.34 10.23
N LEU A 45 -1.77 43.11 10.56
CA LEU A 45 -1.26 43.13 11.94
C LEU A 45 -0.74 44.50 12.36
N CYS A 46 -0.01 45.19 11.49
CA CYS A 46 0.78 46.40 11.80
C CYS A 46 0.25 47.69 11.15
N GLY A 47 -0.80 47.60 10.31
CA GLY A 47 -1.22 48.70 9.47
C GLY A 47 -0.34 48.95 8.24
N GLU A 48 -0.59 50.03 7.51
CA GLU A 48 0.17 50.43 6.34
C GLU A 48 1.62 50.78 6.71
N ARG A 49 2.54 50.67 5.75
CA ARG A 49 3.98 50.79 6.00
C ARG A 49 4.41 52.11 6.65
N TYR A 50 3.75 53.18 6.33
CA TYR A 50 4.05 54.54 6.84
C TYR A 50 2.94 55.11 7.71
N HIS A 51 1.85 54.37 7.88
CA HIS A 51 0.70 54.74 8.72
C HIS A 51 0.36 53.53 9.59
N PRO A 52 1.18 53.26 10.65
CA PRO A 52 0.94 52.14 11.52
C PRO A 52 -0.36 52.34 12.31
N ASP A 53 -1.12 51.28 12.46
CA ASP A 53 -2.31 51.26 13.31
C ASP A 53 -1.92 51.37 14.80
N GLU A 54 -2.87 51.72 15.66
CA GLU A 54 -2.70 51.69 17.13
C GLU A 54 -2.55 50.28 17.71
N SER A 55 -2.23 49.29 16.87
CA SER A 55 -2.02 47.92 17.29
C SER A 55 -0.70 47.75 18.05
N ASN A 56 -0.63 46.74 18.92
CA ASN A 56 0.62 46.40 19.66
C ASN A 56 1.66 45.70 18.78
N TYR A 57 1.46 45.61 17.46
CA TYR A 57 2.39 44.96 16.54
C TYR A 57 3.22 45.98 15.76
N ARG A 58 4.51 45.71 15.60
CA ARG A 58 5.45 46.59 14.86
C ARG A 58 6.27 45.76 13.86
N ARG A 59 6.49 46.32 12.68
CA ARG A 59 7.44 45.79 11.68
C ARG A 59 8.87 45.81 12.26
N ALA A 60 9.61 44.72 12.16
CA ALA A 60 10.94 44.59 12.76
C ALA A 60 12.02 44.21 11.70
N GLY A 61 11.87 44.67 10.47
CA GLY A 61 12.78 44.38 9.37
C GLY A 61 12.64 42.97 8.80
N THR A 62 13.71 42.46 8.25
CA THR A 62 13.79 41.11 7.66
C THR A 62 14.95 40.30 8.22
N ALA A 63 14.95 39.00 8.00
CA ALA A 63 16.06 38.08 8.31
C ALA A 63 16.23 37.05 7.20
N PRO A 64 17.47 36.66 6.88
CA PRO A 64 17.72 35.60 5.91
C PRO A 64 17.02 34.29 6.31
N SER A 65 16.28 33.67 5.40
CA SER A 65 15.56 32.42 5.62
C SER A 65 15.27 31.73 4.28
N TYR A 66 14.23 30.88 4.21
CA TYR A 66 13.84 30.20 2.98
C TYR A 66 12.33 29.95 2.97
N VAL A 67 11.81 29.73 1.78
CA VAL A 67 10.46 29.22 1.53
C VAL A 67 10.56 27.92 0.73
N MET A 68 9.50 27.13 0.73
CA MET A 68 9.41 25.92 -0.08
C MET A 68 8.62 26.23 -1.37
N THR A 69 9.25 26.01 -2.52
CA THR A 69 8.62 26.15 -3.82
C THR A 69 8.92 24.93 -4.67
N ASP A 70 7.89 24.32 -5.28
CA ASP A 70 8.05 23.17 -6.17
C ASP A 70 9.01 22.09 -5.61
N ALA A 71 8.83 21.73 -4.34
CA ALA A 71 9.65 20.78 -3.59
C ALA A 71 11.13 21.20 -3.38
N CYS A 72 11.47 22.48 -3.50
CA CYS A 72 12.80 23.04 -3.30
C CYS A 72 12.79 24.12 -2.23
N ARG A 73 13.96 24.24 -1.53
CA ARG A 73 14.20 25.39 -0.64
C ARG A 73 14.72 26.56 -1.45
N GLU A 74 13.95 27.64 -1.45
CA GLU A 74 14.38 28.89 -2.06
C GLU A 74 14.76 29.91 -0.98
N PRO A 75 15.98 30.50 -1.07
CA PRO A 75 16.37 31.60 -0.17
C PRO A 75 15.40 32.75 -0.32
N MET A 76 14.89 33.26 0.80
CA MET A 76 13.98 34.40 0.84
C MET A 76 14.12 35.14 2.17
N GLU A 77 14.09 36.47 2.11
CA GLU A 77 14.07 37.31 3.30
C GLU A 77 12.77 37.13 4.06
N ARG A 78 12.86 36.67 5.31
CA ARG A 78 11.73 36.50 6.21
C ARG A 78 11.34 37.83 6.82
N PRO A 79 10.13 38.33 6.59
CA PRO A 79 9.65 39.51 7.30
C PRO A 79 9.51 39.21 8.79
N ARG A 80 9.87 40.17 9.61
CA ARG A 80 9.78 40.08 11.07
C ARG A 80 8.76 41.05 11.61
N VAL A 81 7.91 40.56 12.50
CA VAL A 81 6.92 41.33 13.25
C VAL A 81 7.18 41.09 14.74
N ARG A 82 7.13 42.19 15.54
CA ARG A 82 7.23 42.09 16.98
C ARG A 82 5.95 42.60 17.60
N ARG A 83 5.55 41.97 18.70
CA ARG A 83 4.46 42.39 19.54
C ARG A 83 5.03 43.07 20.79
N GLU A 84 4.55 44.26 21.11
CA GLU A 84 4.83 44.95 22.37
C GLU A 84 4.04 44.30 23.51
N LYS A 85 4.74 43.92 24.63
CA LYS A 85 4.11 43.43 25.86
C LYS A 85 4.26 44.47 26.92
N ASP A 86 3.19 44.68 27.65
CA ASP A 86 3.21 45.57 28.82
C ASP A 86 4.31 45.12 29.81
N GLU A 87 5.21 46.05 30.19
CA GLU A 87 6.34 45.90 31.16
C GLU A 87 7.41 44.82 30.85
N SER A 88 7.23 43.88 29.92
CA SER A 88 8.14 42.73 29.69
C SER A 88 8.93 42.73 28.40
N GLY A 89 8.85 43.78 27.57
CA GLY A 89 9.62 43.93 26.32
C GLY A 89 8.84 43.52 25.06
N THR A 90 9.57 43.13 24.03
CA THR A 90 8.99 42.78 22.74
C THR A 90 9.15 41.29 22.43
N GLU A 91 8.11 40.65 21.90
CA GLU A 91 8.12 39.25 21.44
C GLU A 91 8.07 39.19 19.92
N GLU A 92 8.88 38.33 19.30
CA GLU A 92 8.82 38.09 17.86
C GLU A 92 7.63 37.21 17.51
N VAL A 93 6.77 37.69 16.62
CA VAL A 93 5.56 36.98 16.16
C VAL A 93 5.86 36.25 14.87
N GLN A 94 5.57 34.95 14.82
CA GLN A 94 5.69 34.17 13.62
C GLN A 94 4.45 34.36 12.73
N LEU A 95 4.65 34.87 11.51
CA LEU A 95 3.59 35.02 10.52
C LEU A 95 3.05 33.64 10.11
N LYS A 96 1.73 33.52 10.04
CA LYS A 96 1.03 32.30 9.64
C LYS A 96 1.34 31.95 8.17
N SER A 97 1.30 32.93 7.28
CA SER A 97 1.62 32.78 5.87
C SER A 97 3.07 32.32 5.67
N TRP A 98 4.02 32.87 6.44
CA TRP A 98 5.41 32.41 6.42
C TRP A 98 5.55 30.94 6.85
N LYS A 99 4.86 30.56 7.92
CA LYS A 99 4.86 29.17 8.40
C LYS A 99 4.29 28.22 7.34
N MET A 100 3.22 28.64 6.65
CA MET A 100 2.64 27.87 5.55
C MET A 100 3.61 27.76 4.35
N ALA A 101 4.28 28.86 3.98
CA ALA A 101 5.26 28.87 2.90
C ALA A 101 6.53 28.06 3.21
N GLN A 102 6.78 27.77 4.47
CA GLN A 102 7.83 26.83 4.91
C GLN A 102 7.35 25.38 5.02
N SER A 103 6.06 25.12 4.75
CA SER A 103 5.52 23.76 4.85
C SER A 103 6.22 22.85 3.85
N PRO A 104 6.86 21.78 4.33
CA PRO A 104 7.70 20.93 3.49
C PRO A 104 6.90 19.80 2.82
N ASP A 105 5.56 19.80 2.85
CA ASP A 105 4.75 18.62 2.55
C ASP A 105 5.01 18.03 1.16
N GLU A 106 5.08 18.83 0.12
CA GLU A 106 5.40 18.34 -1.24
C GLU A 106 6.84 17.87 -1.36
N TRP A 107 7.78 18.58 -0.75
CA TRP A 107 9.18 18.19 -0.72
C TRP A 107 9.39 16.90 0.10
N GLU A 108 8.75 16.79 1.27
CA GLU A 108 8.77 15.59 2.11
C GLU A 108 8.21 14.40 1.34
N ALA A 109 7.08 14.57 0.62
CA ALA A 109 6.49 13.54 -0.22
C ALA A 109 7.44 13.12 -1.37
N ALA A 110 8.07 14.09 -2.04
CA ALA A 110 9.05 13.81 -3.11
C ALA A 110 10.26 13.04 -2.58
N MET A 111 10.81 13.42 -1.41
CA MET A 111 11.91 12.70 -0.78
C MET A 111 11.53 11.30 -0.34
N MET A 112 10.34 11.12 0.23
CA MET A 112 9.80 9.80 0.58
C MET A 112 9.71 8.90 -0.66
N ARG A 113 9.13 9.39 -1.75
CA ARG A 113 9.06 8.65 -3.02
C ARG A 113 10.45 8.30 -3.54
N ALA A 114 11.39 9.25 -3.54
CA ALA A 114 12.76 8.99 -4.00
C ALA A 114 13.45 7.89 -3.20
N VAL A 115 13.37 7.91 -1.87
CA VAL A 115 13.94 6.87 -0.99
C VAL A 115 13.28 5.52 -1.28
N LEU A 116 11.97 5.48 -1.43
CA LEU A 116 11.23 4.24 -1.71
C LEU A 116 11.46 3.72 -3.14
N CYS A 117 11.69 4.60 -4.11
CA CYS A 117 12.17 4.21 -5.45
C CYS A 117 13.64 3.76 -5.46
N GLY A 118 14.27 3.72 -4.29
CA GLY A 118 15.60 3.16 -4.07
C GLY A 118 16.73 4.13 -4.29
N VAL A 119 16.44 5.43 -4.29
CA VAL A 119 17.49 6.45 -4.23
C VAL A 119 18.05 6.45 -2.81
N SER A 120 19.38 6.25 -2.70
CA SER A 120 20.00 6.33 -1.38
C SER A 120 19.92 7.75 -0.82
N THR A 121 19.95 7.90 0.52
CA THR A 121 19.98 9.22 1.16
C THR A 121 21.17 10.08 0.70
N ARG A 122 22.22 9.45 0.17
CA ARG A 122 23.34 10.12 -0.52
C ARG A 122 22.97 10.50 -1.95
N GLY A 123 22.20 9.67 -2.64
CA GLY A 123 21.74 9.89 -4.01
C GLY A 123 20.67 10.97 -4.09
N CYS A 124 19.86 11.15 -3.05
CA CYS A 124 18.86 12.23 -3.00
C CYS A 124 19.48 13.61 -3.23
N LYS A 125 20.70 13.83 -2.73
CA LYS A 125 21.47 15.06 -3.02
C LYS A 125 21.82 15.25 -4.50
N ARG A 126 21.96 14.15 -5.27
CA ARG A 126 22.36 14.19 -6.68
C ARG A 126 21.19 14.33 -7.63
N LEU A 127 19.98 14.02 -7.19
CA LEU A 127 18.79 14.12 -8.03
C LEU A 127 18.46 15.59 -8.38
N ARG A 128 18.89 16.53 -7.51
CA ARG A 128 18.74 17.98 -7.70
C ARG A 128 19.95 18.67 -7.09
N ALA A 129 21.11 18.53 -7.75
CA ALA A 129 22.41 18.96 -7.20
C ALA A 129 22.46 20.46 -6.81
N ASP A 130 21.68 21.29 -7.49
CA ASP A 130 21.67 22.74 -7.30
C ASP A 130 20.56 23.24 -6.36
N GLU A 131 19.58 22.40 -6.00
CA GLU A 131 18.34 22.81 -5.33
C GLU A 131 18.20 22.29 -3.88
N LEU A 132 19.01 21.31 -3.46
CA LEU A 132 19.01 20.74 -2.11
C LEU A 132 20.08 21.38 -1.20
N VAL A 133 20.20 22.69 -1.25
CA VAL A 133 21.13 23.41 -0.37
C VAL A 133 20.67 23.25 1.09
N GLY A 134 21.50 22.59 1.89
CA GLY A 134 21.30 22.47 3.34
C GLY A 134 20.77 21.14 3.85
N GLU A 135 20.35 20.19 2.99
CA GLU A 135 19.85 18.88 3.44
C GLU A 135 20.97 17.87 3.63
N SER A 136 21.27 17.55 4.88
CA SER A 136 22.22 16.48 5.21
C SER A 136 21.59 15.10 5.01
N ARG A 137 22.43 14.07 4.78
CA ARG A 137 21.99 12.68 4.76
C ARG A 137 21.21 12.28 6.02
N SER A 138 21.60 12.83 7.16
CA SER A 138 20.94 12.59 8.45
C SER A 138 19.58 13.25 8.53
N SER A 139 19.39 14.42 7.93
CA SER A 139 18.08 15.10 7.85
C SER A 139 17.10 14.31 7.00
N ILE A 140 17.54 13.84 5.81
CA ILE A 140 16.70 12.99 4.93
C ILE A 140 16.34 11.68 5.63
N SER A 141 17.29 11.05 6.35
CA SER A 141 17.03 9.83 7.10
C SER A 141 16.01 10.05 8.25
N ARG A 142 16.15 11.14 8.99
CA ARG A 142 15.20 11.49 10.08
C ARG A 142 13.82 11.83 9.52
N LEU A 143 13.76 12.57 8.42
CA LEU A 143 12.51 12.87 7.73
C LEU A 143 11.80 11.57 7.32
N TRP A 144 12.53 10.66 6.66
CA TRP A 144 11.97 9.37 6.25
C TRP A 144 11.46 8.57 7.44
N GLN A 145 12.21 8.51 8.54
CA GLN A 145 11.80 7.80 9.75
C GLN A 145 10.49 8.38 10.32
N ARG A 146 10.40 9.70 10.45
CA ARG A 146 9.19 10.39 10.97
C ARG A 146 7.96 10.10 10.10
N LYS A 147 8.06 10.31 8.79
CA LYS A 147 6.95 10.10 7.85
C LYS A 147 6.56 8.63 7.73
N ALA A 148 7.52 7.72 7.81
CA ALA A 148 7.22 6.30 7.79
C ALA A 148 6.48 5.83 9.06
N VAL A 149 6.74 6.44 10.23
CA VAL A 149 5.95 6.18 11.46
C VAL A 149 4.51 6.65 11.28
N GLU A 150 4.27 7.84 10.73
CA GLU A 150 2.92 8.34 10.42
C GLU A 150 2.15 7.36 9.49
N LEU A 151 2.82 6.76 8.50
CA LEU A 151 2.22 5.74 7.64
C LEU A 151 1.90 4.43 8.37
N VAL A 152 2.78 4.00 9.28
CA VAL A 152 2.51 2.82 10.13
C VAL A 152 1.28 3.06 10.99
N GLU A 153 1.22 4.19 11.67
CA GLU A 153 0.09 4.57 12.54
C GLU A 153 -1.21 4.66 11.72
N SER A 154 -1.18 5.34 10.58
CA SER A 154 -2.33 5.43 9.68
C SER A 154 -2.81 4.04 9.25
N MET A 155 -1.91 3.15 8.83
CA MET A 155 -2.27 1.81 8.36
C MET A 155 -2.73 0.88 9.48
N GLN A 156 -2.29 1.10 10.73
CA GLN A 156 -2.64 0.26 11.88
C GLN A 156 -3.80 0.80 12.72
N GLN A 157 -4.18 2.08 12.56
CA GLN A 157 -5.16 2.75 13.42
C GLN A 157 -6.34 3.35 12.65
N SER A 158 -6.27 3.47 11.30
CA SER A 158 -7.38 4.01 10.51
C SER A 158 -8.68 3.24 10.75
N ASP A 159 -9.78 3.97 10.82
CA ASP A 159 -11.12 3.39 10.96
C ASP A 159 -11.49 2.58 9.70
N LEU A 160 -11.95 1.35 9.91
CA LEU A 160 -12.43 0.43 8.88
C LEU A 160 -13.94 0.16 8.98
N SER A 161 -14.66 0.89 9.84
CA SER A 161 -16.10 0.67 10.05
C SER A 161 -16.96 0.90 8.81
N GLY A 162 -16.49 1.78 7.92
CA GLY A 162 -17.14 2.05 6.63
C GLY A 162 -16.78 1.05 5.52
N MET A 163 -15.94 0.05 5.80
CA MET A 163 -15.51 -0.93 4.81
C MET A 163 -16.29 -2.23 4.93
N ASP A 164 -16.91 -2.66 3.84
CA ASP A 164 -17.56 -3.96 3.70
C ASP A 164 -16.84 -4.81 2.65
N PRO A 165 -15.81 -5.58 3.03
CA PRO A 165 -15.08 -6.42 2.10
C PRO A 165 -15.95 -7.61 1.66
N VAL A 166 -16.03 -7.84 0.35
CA VAL A 166 -16.64 -9.05 -0.24
C VAL A 166 -15.65 -10.20 -0.20
N VAL A 167 -14.37 -9.88 -0.46
CA VAL A 167 -13.27 -10.85 -0.47
C VAL A 167 -12.14 -10.36 0.43
N LEU A 168 -11.56 -11.29 1.19
CA LEU A 168 -10.36 -11.09 2.00
C LEU A 168 -9.26 -12.04 1.51
N MET A 169 -8.07 -11.51 1.27
CA MET A 169 -6.88 -12.29 0.99
C MET A 169 -5.85 -12.08 2.10
N LEU A 170 -5.30 -13.16 2.59
CA LEU A 170 -4.24 -13.16 3.59
C LEU A 170 -3.07 -13.98 3.04
N ASP A 171 -1.85 -13.45 3.17
CA ASP A 171 -0.66 -14.16 2.71
C ASP A 171 0.58 -13.58 3.40
N GLY A 172 1.66 -14.37 3.46
CA GLY A 172 2.93 -14.03 4.07
C GLY A 172 3.97 -13.52 3.07
N VAL A 173 4.71 -12.49 3.42
CA VAL A 173 5.89 -12.05 2.67
C VAL A 173 7.15 -12.15 3.51
N VAL A 174 8.12 -12.92 3.04
CA VAL A 174 9.43 -13.06 3.70
C VAL A 174 10.25 -11.80 3.47
N LEU A 175 10.68 -11.16 4.54
CA LEU A 175 11.55 -9.97 4.55
C LEU A 175 13.01 -10.38 4.79
N SER A 176 13.24 -11.29 5.73
CA SER A 176 14.55 -11.84 6.07
C SER A 176 14.40 -13.29 6.53
N LYS A 177 15.53 -13.93 6.88
CA LYS A 177 15.52 -15.29 7.46
C LYS A 177 14.73 -15.39 8.77
N ARG A 178 14.48 -14.27 9.46
CA ARG A 178 13.85 -14.21 10.78
C ARG A 178 12.65 -13.25 10.83
N ALA A 179 12.26 -12.66 9.70
CA ALA A 179 11.13 -11.72 9.65
C ALA A 179 10.22 -12.07 8.48
N VAL A 180 8.99 -12.38 8.79
CA VAL A 180 7.88 -12.62 7.86
C VAL A 180 6.78 -11.62 8.19
N ALA A 181 6.22 -10.99 7.19
CA ALA A 181 5.07 -10.13 7.39
C ALA A 181 3.82 -10.79 6.82
N THR A 182 2.78 -10.92 7.63
CA THR A 182 1.44 -11.29 7.18
C THR A 182 0.68 -10.04 6.79
N VAL A 183 0.11 -10.02 5.60
CA VAL A 183 -0.62 -8.86 5.03
C VAL A 183 -2.06 -9.25 4.75
N ALA A 184 -2.99 -8.33 5.04
CA ALA A 184 -4.40 -8.45 4.73
C ALA A 184 -4.79 -7.49 3.58
N LEU A 185 -5.39 -8.05 2.52
CA LEU A 185 -5.90 -7.34 1.35
C LEU A 185 -7.41 -7.57 1.25
N GLY A 186 -8.21 -6.51 1.34
CA GLY A 186 -9.65 -6.53 1.12
C GLY A 186 -10.01 -6.17 -0.32
N ILE A 187 -11.10 -6.74 -0.83
CA ILE A 187 -11.71 -6.36 -2.11
C ILE A 187 -13.16 -5.99 -1.82
N ASP A 188 -13.55 -4.76 -2.15
CA ASP A 188 -14.89 -4.25 -1.94
C ASP A 188 -15.88 -4.64 -3.05
N ALA A 189 -17.15 -4.25 -2.89
CA ALA A 189 -18.21 -4.50 -3.86
C ALA A 189 -17.96 -3.88 -5.25
N SER A 190 -17.10 -2.87 -5.35
CA SER A 190 -16.71 -2.25 -6.63
C SER A 190 -15.56 -2.99 -7.32
N GLY A 191 -14.93 -3.96 -6.66
CA GLY A 191 -13.74 -4.66 -7.11
C GLY A 191 -12.43 -3.91 -6.85
N THR A 192 -12.47 -2.85 -6.06
CA THR A 192 -11.28 -2.11 -5.64
C THR A 192 -10.57 -2.87 -4.53
N LYS A 193 -9.25 -2.87 -4.60
CA LYS A 193 -8.38 -3.53 -3.62
C LYS A 193 -7.92 -2.53 -2.57
N HIS A 194 -7.90 -2.95 -1.31
CA HIS A 194 -7.48 -2.15 -0.16
C HIS A 194 -6.50 -2.94 0.69
N VAL A 195 -5.32 -2.37 0.96
CA VAL A 195 -4.42 -2.92 1.98
C VAL A 195 -5.01 -2.58 3.34
N LEU A 196 -5.48 -3.58 4.07
CA LEU A 196 -6.18 -3.39 5.34
C LEU A 196 -5.23 -3.26 6.52
N GLY A 197 -4.08 -3.95 6.44
CA GLY A 197 -3.06 -3.94 7.48
C GLY A 197 -2.05 -5.06 7.29
N PHE A 198 -1.07 -5.07 8.18
CA PHE A 198 -0.04 -6.09 8.24
C PHE A 198 0.44 -6.32 9.68
N ARG A 199 1.12 -7.45 9.91
CA ARG A 199 1.89 -7.75 11.12
C ARG A 199 3.22 -8.38 10.76
N VAL A 200 4.27 -7.99 11.45
CA VAL A 200 5.60 -8.60 11.33
C VAL A 200 5.79 -9.60 12.47
N GLY A 201 6.25 -10.79 12.14
CA GLY A 201 6.60 -11.84 13.09
C GLY A 201 7.89 -12.55 12.68
N SER A 202 8.39 -13.43 13.53
CA SER A 202 9.53 -14.30 13.21
C SER A 202 9.15 -15.40 12.21
N SER A 203 7.88 -15.74 12.15
CA SER A 203 7.28 -16.72 11.24
C SER A 203 5.80 -16.39 11.07
N GLU A 204 5.18 -16.96 10.02
CA GLU A 204 3.73 -16.97 9.88
C GLU A 204 3.15 -18.01 10.84
N ASN A 205 2.73 -17.57 12.01
CA ASN A 205 2.11 -18.40 13.03
C ASN A 205 0.70 -17.89 13.38
N GLN A 206 -0.08 -18.73 14.06
CA GLN A 206 -1.48 -18.42 14.37
C GLN A 206 -1.64 -17.17 15.26
N GLU A 207 -0.67 -16.90 16.14
CA GLU A 207 -0.70 -15.74 17.04
C GLU A 207 -0.55 -14.42 16.26
N VAL A 208 0.41 -14.33 15.33
CA VAL A 208 0.60 -13.19 14.44
C VAL A 208 -0.64 -12.95 13.56
N CYS A 209 -1.21 -14.03 13.02
CA CYS A 209 -2.43 -13.96 12.21
C CYS A 209 -3.63 -13.48 13.04
N ARG A 210 -3.80 -14.00 14.27
CA ARG A 210 -4.85 -13.58 15.19
C ARG A 210 -4.70 -12.12 15.60
N ASP A 211 -3.48 -11.65 15.87
CA ASP A 211 -3.25 -10.24 16.21
C ASP A 211 -3.57 -9.32 15.04
N LEU A 212 -3.19 -9.67 13.80
CA LEU A 212 -3.57 -8.92 12.60
C LEU A 212 -5.09 -8.83 12.48
N LEU A 213 -5.79 -9.97 12.47
CA LEU A 213 -7.24 -10.02 12.29
C LEU A 213 -8.00 -9.36 13.43
N GLY A 214 -7.54 -9.54 14.67
CA GLY A 214 -8.06 -8.87 15.85
C GLY A 214 -7.89 -7.34 15.77
N ASN A 215 -6.76 -6.86 15.24
CA ASN A 215 -6.57 -5.43 14.98
C ASN A 215 -7.57 -4.91 13.95
N LEU A 216 -7.76 -5.62 12.82
CA LEU A 216 -8.75 -5.22 11.81
C LEU A 216 -10.17 -5.15 12.40
N SER A 217 -10.54 -6.14 13.21
CA SER A 217 -11.84 -6.17 13.91
C SER A 217 -12.00 -5.01 14.91
N ARG A 218 -10.96 -4.69 15.71
CA ARG A 218 -10.98 -3.54 16.64
C ARG A 218 -11.11 -2.21 15.91
N ARG A 219 -10.53 -2.09 14.72
CA ARG A 219 -10.65 -0.92 13.83
C ARG A 219 -12.00 -0.82 13.12
N GLY A 220 -12.93 -1.71 13.42
CA GLY A 220 -14.28 -1.65 12.90
C GLY A 220 -14.54 -2.52 11.67
N LEU A 221 -13.54 -3.24 11.13
CA LEU A 221 -13.80 -4.16 10.02
C LEU A 221 -14.82 -5.21 10.43
N ARG A 222 -15.90 -5.32 9.66
CA ARG A 222 -16.97 -6.30 9.89
C ARG A 222 -17.28 -7.02 8.58
N ALA A 223 -17.52 -8.32 8.67
CA ALA A 223 -18.19 -9.03 7.60
C ALA A 223 -19.68 -8.65 7.60
N SER A 224 -20.29 -8.55 6.42
CA SER A 224 -21.72 -8.32 6.31
C SER A 224 -22.50 -9.37 7.11
N PRO A 225 -23.55 -8.99 7.88
CA PRO A 225 -24.38 -9.96 8.59
C PRO A 225 -25.23 -10.82 7.64
N HIS A 226 -25.45 -10.38 6.40
CA HIS A 226 -26.39 -10.95 5.44
C HIS A 226 -25.73 -11.87 4.40
N ARG A 227 -24.40 -11.97 4.37
CA ARG A 227 -23.67 -12.83 3.45
C ARG A 227 -22.40 -13.39 4.09
N TYR A 228 -21.88 -14.46 3.51
CA TYR A 228 -20.55 -14.92 3.84
C TYR A 228 -19.49 -13.93 3.34
N LEU A 229 -18.36 -13.85 4.07
CA LEU A 229 -17.11 -13.31 3.58
C LEU A 229 -16.40 -14.40 2.77
N LEU A 230 -15.91 -14.11 1.57
CA LEU A 230 -15.08 -15.04 0.83
C LEU A 230 -13.60 -14.77 1.18
N ALA A 231 -12.91 -15.77 1.71
CA ALA A 231 -11.46 -15.67 1.94
C ALA A 231 -10.69 -16.50 0.93
N VAL A 232 -9.63 -15.94 0.35
CA VAL A 232 -8.72 -16.67 -0.55
C VAL A 232 -7.37 -16.82 0.14
N LEU A 233 -6.99 -18.08 0.45
CA LEU A 233 -5.81 -18.42 1.22
C LEU A 233 -4.89 -19.39 0.47
N ASP A 234 -3.59 -19.37 0.79
CA ASP A 234 -2.60 -20.29 0.23
C ASP A 234 -2.71 -21.73 0.80
N GLY A 235 -3.33 -21.86 1.97
CA GLY A 235 -3.50 -23.13 2.68
C GLY A 235 -2.76 -23.22 4.00
N SER A 236 -2.31 -22.11 4.51
CA SER A 236 -1.80 -22.00 5.88
C SER A 236 -2.92 -22.27 6.88
N LYS A 237 -2.78 -23.34 7.66
CA LYS A 237 -3.74 -23.66 8.74
C LYS A 237 -3.76 -22.59 9.83
N ALA A 238 -2.64 -21.92 10.03
CA ALA A 238 -2.53 -20.81 10.98
C ALA A 238 -3.42 -19.64 10.57
N LEU A 239 -3.41 -19.26 9.29
CA LEU A 239 -4.28 -18.22 8.72
C LEU A 239 -5.75 -18.64 8.77
N GLU A 240 -6.06 -19.88 8.36
CA GLU A 240 -7.42 -20.43 8.36
C GLU A 240 -8.04 -20.39 9.76
N ASN A 241 -7.34 -20.96 10.75
CA ASN A 241 -7.84 -21.02 12.12
C ASN A 241 -8.05 -19.62 12.73
N ALA A 242 -7.08 -18.72 12.56
CA ALA A 242 -7.19 -17.36 13.05
C ALA A 242 -8.34 -16.59 12.37
N LEU A 243 -8.54 -16.82 11.06
CA LEU A 243 -9.61 -16.18 10.31
C LEU A 243 -11.00 -16.62 10.79
N LEU A 244 -11.21 -17.92 10.93
CA LEU A 244 -12.51 -18.47 11.37
C LEU A 244 -12.82 -18.12 12.83
N GLU A 245 -11.81 -17.92 13.67
CA GLU A 245 -11.96 -17.45 15.04
C GLU A 245 -12.50 -16.00 15.08
N VAL A 246 -11.98 -15.11 14.23
CA VAL A 246 -12.34 -13.69 14.21
C VAL A 246 -13.55 -13.40 13.33
N PHE A 247 -13.65 -14.09 12.19
CA PHE A 247 -14.71 -13.95 11.20
C PHE A 247 -15.36 -15.32 10.89
N PRO A 248 -16.23 -15.84 11.80
CA PRO A 248 -16.77 -17.20 11.69
C PRO A 248 -17.69 -17.42 10.47
N LYS A 249 -18.32 -16.35 9.96
CA LYS A 249 -19.14 -16.41 8.74
C LYS A 249 -18.26 -16.20 7.49
N THR A 250 -17.26 -17.09 7.28
CA THR A 250 -16.33 -17.01 6.15
C THR A 250 -16.31 -18.33 5.38
N LEU A 251 -16.39 -18.24 4.05
CA LEU A 251 -16.11 -19.34 3.13
C LEU A 251 -14.66 -19.25 2.66
N ILE A 252 -13.94 -20.36 2.68
CA ILE A 252 -12.52 -20.39 2.30
C ILE A 252 -12.37 -20.98 0.92
N GLN A 253 -11.79 -20.20 0.01
CA GLN A 253 -11.26 -20.66 -1.27
C GLN A 253 -9.77 -20.92 -1.14
N ARG A 254 -9.35 -22.14 -1.32
CA ARG A 254 -7.92 -22.50 -1.37
C ARG A 254 -7.31 -22.09 -2.71
N CYS A 255 -6.15 -21.46 -2.68
CA CYS A 255 -5.45 -21.01 -3.90
C CYS A 255 -5.06 -22.22 -4.78
N LEU A 256 -5.66 -22.30 -5.98
CA LEU A 256 -5.36 -23.37 -6.94
C LEU A 256 -3.90 -23.34 -7.43
N VAL A 257 -3.28 -22.15 -7.52
CA VAL A 257 -1.89 -21.99 -7.97
C VAL A 257 -0.92 -22.55 -6.92
N HIS A 258 -1.15 -22.24 -5.65
CA HIS A 258 -0.33 -22.78 -4.57
C HIS A 258 -0.50 -24.30 -4.43
N LYS A 259 -1.73 -24.82 -4.52
CA LYS A 259 -1.97 -26.26 -4.47
C LYS A 259 -1.30 -26.99 -5.65
N GLU A 260 -1.43 -26.47 -6.86
CA GLU A 260 -0.75 -27.01 -8.05
C GLU A 260 0.77 -27.07 -7.86
N ARG A 261 1.37 -25.96 -7.36
CA ARG A 261 2.80 -25.88 -7.07
C ARG A 261 3.23 -26.91 -6.01
N ASN A 262 2.43 -27.05 -4.95
CA ASN A 262 2.64 -28.04 -3.92
C ASN A 262 2.66 -29.46 -4.48
N LEU A 263 1.66 -29.82 -5.28
CA LEU A 263 1.57 -31.16 -5.89
C LEU A 263 2.75 -31.46 -6.82
N LYS A 264 3.22 -30.46 -7.56
CA LYS A 264 4.44 -30.60 -8.39
C LYS A 264 5.68 -30.95 -7.56
N GLY A 265 5.75 -30.54 -6.30
CA GLY A 265 6.83 -30.92 -5.41
C GLY A 265 6.91 -32.43 -5.11
N TYR A 266 5.77 -33.13 -5.20
CA TYR A 266 5.70 -34.59 -5.03
C TYR A 266 5.88 -35.36 -6.35
N LEU A 267 5.85 -34.67 -7.50
CA LEU A 267 5.85 -35.28 -8.81
C LEU A 267 7.19 -35.07 -9.56
N SER A 268 7.59 -36.07 -10.31
CA SER A 268 8.67 -35.92 -11.28
C SER A 268 8.30 -34.87 -12.33
N THR A 269 9.29 -34.10 -12.81
CA THR A 269 9.12 -33.02 -13.81
C THR A 269 8.43 -33.46 -15.10
N ARG A 270 8.56 -34.74 -15.49
CA ARG A 270 7.86 -35.34 -16.64
C ARG A 270 6.33 -35.28 -16.53
N HIS A 271 5.79 -35.18 -15.31
CA HIS A 271 4.35 -35.12 -15.04
C HIS A 271 3.81 -33.69 -14.92
N TRP A 272 4.67 -32.67 -14.93
CA TRP A 272 4.27 -31.28 -14.70
C TRP A 272 3.37 -30.73 -15.81
N SER A 273 3.57 -31.14 -17.06
CA SER A 273 2.71 -30.72 -18.17
C SER A 273 1.28 -31.22 -17.99
N GLU A 274 1.13 -32.47 -17.54
CA GLU A 274 -0.17 -33.05 -17.33
C GLU A 274 -0.89 -32.45 -16.13
N ILE A 275 -0.23 -32.28 -14.99
CA ILE A 275 -0.85 -31.62 -13.85
C ILE A 275 -1.24 -30.16 -14.17
N ASN A 276 -0.44 -29.43 -14.97
CA ASN A 276 -0.82 -28.11 -15.47
C ASN A 276 -2.11 -28.15 -16.31
N ARG A 277 -2.23 -29.14 -17.21
CA ARG A 277 -3.41 -29.30 -18.08
C ARG A 277 -4.65 -29.55 -17.25
N LEU A 278 -4.58 -30.44 -16.26
CA LEU A 278 -5.67 -30.79 -15.35
C LEU A 278 -6.10 -29.59 -14.50
N PHE A 279 -5.16 -28.85 -13.88
CA PHE A 279 -5.50 -27.64 -13.14
C PHE A 279 -6.04 -26.53 -14.04
N ASN A 280 -5.62 -26.42 -15.29
CA ASN A 280 -6.21 -25.47 -16.25
C ASN A 280 -7.64 -25.84 -16.62
N ARG A 281 -7.97 -27.15 -16.72
CA ARG A 281 -9.35 -27.60 -16.88
C ARG A 281 -10.19 -27.19 -15.67
N LEU A 282 -9.72 -27.46 -14.44
CA LEU A 282 -10.39 -27.07 -13.21
C LEU A 282 -10.65 -25.56 -13.12
N ARG A 283 -9.67 -24.71 -13.47
CA ARG A 283 -9.84 -23.24 -13.46
C ARG A 283 -10.88 -22.73 -14.47
N ARG A 284 -11.16 -23.50 -15.52
CA ARG A 284 -12.10 -23.17 -16.59
C ARG A 284 -13.44 -23.90 -16.45
N SER A 285 -13.62 -24.70 -15.42
CA SER A 285 -14.86 -25.41 -15.18
C SER A 285 -16.02 -24.43 -15.00
N GLU A 286 -17.16 -24.75 -15.58
CA GLU A 286 -18.41 -24.00 -15.50
C GLU A 286 -19.39 -24.75 -14.61
N GLY A 287 -19.58 -24.25 -13.39
CA GLY A 287 -20.46 -24.87 -12.40
C GLY A 287 -19.79 -25.97 -11.57
N ALA A 288 -20.52 -26.42 -10.55
CA ALA A 288 -20.03 -27.33 -9.53
C ALA A 288 -19.73 -28.75 -10.07
N GLU A 289 -20.59 -29.29 -10.95
CA GLU A 289 -20.43 -30.63 -11.50
C GLU A 289 -19.16 -30.75 -12.34
N ALA A 290 -18.95 -29.81 -13.29
CA ALA A 290 -17.76 -29.81 -14.14
C ALA A 290 -16.46 -29.58 -13.33
N ALA A 291 -16.55 -28.80 -12.24
CA ALA A 291 -15.44 -28.60 -11.32
C ALA A 291 -15.11 -29.85 -10.51
N GLN A 292 -16.13 -30.59 -10.06
CA GLN A 292 -15.94 -31.87 -9.36
C GLN A 292 -15.31 -32.91 -10.29
N GLU A 293 -15.81 -33.07 -11.52
CA GLU A 293 -15.20 -33.98 -12.51
C GLU A 293 -13.72 -33.64 -12.77
N ALA A 294 -13.41 -32.37 -12.90
CA ALA A 294 -12.02 -31.93 -13.12
C ALA A 294 -11.15 -32.22 -11.90
N LEU A 295 -11.68 -32.14 -10.67
CA LEU A 295 -10.97 -32.50 -9.45
C LEU A 295 -10.75 -34.01 -9.36
N ASP A 296 -11.76 -34.81 -9.71
CA ASP A 296 -11.70 -36.28 -9.73
C ASP A 296 -10.66 -36.79 -10.75
N ASP A 297 -10.53 -36.13 -11.91
CA ASP A 297 -9.47 -36.40 -12.88
C ASP A 297 -8.07 -36.16 -12.29
N ILE A 298 -7.90 -35.06 -11.53
CA ILE A 298 -6.64 -34.76 -10.85
C ILE A 298 -6.34 -35.87 -9.80
N GLU A 299 -7.33 -36.23 -9.02
CA GLU A 299 -7.20 -37.27 -7.98
C GLU A 299 -6.82 -38.61 -8.59
N THR A 300 -7.51 -39.03 -9.65
CA THR A 300 -7.24 -40.28 -10.39
C THR A 300 -5.81 -40.26 -10.95
N PHE A 301 -5.39 -39.17 -11.56
CA PHE A 301 -4.02 -39.04 -12.04
C PHE A 301 -2.98 -39.17 -10.92
N LEU A 302 -3.22 -38.55 -9.78
CA LEU A 302 -2.31 -38.57 -8.64
C LEU A 302 -2.26 -39.95 -7.96
N ALA A 303 -3.39 -40.66 -7.88
CA ALA A 303 -3.49 -41.99 -7.29
C ALA A 303 -2.52 -42.98 -7.95
N ASP A 304 -2.34 -42.88 -9.25
CA ASP A 304 -1.42 -43.71 -10.04
C ASP A 304 0.06 -43.25 -9.92
N LYS A 305 0.33 -42.00 -9.54
CA LYS A 305 1.69 -41.43 -9.60
C LYS A 305 2.33 -41.25 -8.23
N ASN A 306 1.57 -40.75 -7.24
CA ASN A 306 2.10 -40.48 -5.90
C ASN A 306 0.99 -40.37 -4.86
N HIS A 307 0.96 -41.30 -3.88
CA HIS A 307 -0.05 -41.31 -2.83
C HIS A 307 -0.01 -40.06 -1.94
N GLN A 308 1.18 -39.51 -1.62
CA GLN A 308 1.29 -38.29 -0.80
C GLN A 308 0.74 -37.09 -1.53
N ALA A 309 0.93 -36.99 -2.86
CA ALA A 309 0.31 -35.96 -3.66
C ALA A 309 -1.21 -36.06 -3.65
N ARG A 310 -1.76 -37.29 -3.77
CA ARG A 310 -3.21 -37.52 -3.67
C ARG A 310 -3.74 -37.11 -2.30
N ASP A 311 -3.13 -37.56 -1.22
CA ASP A 311 -3.54 -37.24 0.14
C ASP A 311 -3.47 -35.72 0.40
N SER A 312 -2.44 -35.05 -0.13
CA SER A 312 -2.35 -33.59 -0.11
C SER A 312 -3.50 -32.93 -0.90
N LEU A 313 -3.94 -33.49 -2.04
CA LEU A 313 -5.11 -32.96 -2.76
C LEU A 313 -6.37 -33.13 -1.95
N GLN A 314 -6.62 -34.31 -1.40
CA GLN A 314 -7.83 -34.66 -0.61
C GLN A 314 -7.97 -33.77 0.63
N GLU A 315 -6.87 -33.45 1.31
CA GLU A 315 -6.88 -32.52 2.46
C GLU A 315 -7.44 -31.15 2.10
N ALA A 316 -7.31 -30.71 0.85
CA ALA A 316 -7.74 -29.41 0.39
C ALA A 316 -9.05 -29.44 -0.42
N SER A 317 -9.56 -30.62 -0.81
CA SER A 317 -10.60 -30.80 -1.83
C SER A 317 -11.85 -29.94 -1.56
N GLY A 318 -12.37 -29.93 -0.32
CA GLY A 318 -13.54 -29.15 0.06
C GLY A 318 -13.37 -27.62 -0.03
N GLN A 319 -12.14 -27.12 -0.12
CA GLN A 319 -11.86 -25.70 -0.22
C GLN A 319 -11.37 -25.27 -1.62
N LEU A 320 -11.02 -26.23 -2.48
CA LEU A 320 -10.55 -25.94 -3.85
C LEU A 320 -11.70 -25.51 -4.77
N LEU A 321 -12.90 -25.99 -4.51
CA LEU A 321 -14.09 -25.78 -5.36
C LEU A 321 -15.01 -24.68 -4.86
N THR A 322 -14.75 -24.07 -3.69
CA THR A 322 -15.68 -23.14 -3.03
C THR A 322 -16.24 -22.05 -3.96
N LEU A 323 -15.40 -21.38 -4.75
CA LEU A 323 -15.86 -20.33 -5.68
C LEU A 323 -16.67 -20.93 -6.84
N LEU A 324 -16.32 -22.11 -7.33
CA LEU A 324 -16.97 -22.80 -8.45
C LEU A 324 -18.34 -23.36 -8.02
N GLU A 325 -18.46 -23.83 -6.77
CA GLU A 325 -19.70 -24.29 -6.15
C GLU A 325 -20.68 -23.15 -5.86
N LEU A 326 -20.18 -21.92 -5.71
CA LEU A 326 -21.01 -20.71 -5.57
C LEU A 326 -21.68 -20.32 -6.89
N GLU A 327 -21.34 -20.99 -8.00
CA GLU A 327 -21.81 -20.64 -9.36
C GLU A 327 -21.54 -19.15 -9.69
N ALA A 328 -20.48 -18.60 -9.14
CA ALA A 328 -20.07 -17.22 -9.40
C ALA A 328 -19.60 -17.11 -10.88
N PRO A 329 -19.71 -15.93 -11.51
CA PRO A 329 -19.31 -15.75 -12.88
C PRO A 329 -17.83 -16.10 -13.13
N ASN A 330 -17.56 -16.87 -14.18
CA ASN A 330 -16.21 -17.35 -14.54
C ASN A 330 -15.18 -16.24 -14.79
N THR A 331 -15.64 -15.02 -15.09
CA THR A 331 -14.77 -13.84 -15.21
C THR A 331 -14.03 -13.50 -13.92
N LEU A 332 -14.57 -13.90 -12.76
CA LEU A 332 -13.96 -13.74 -11.45
C LEU A 332 -12.90 -14.81 -11.13
N ASN A 333 -12.93 -15.96 -11.82
CA ASN A 333 -12.03 -17.11 -11.57
C ASN A 333 -10.56 -16.69 -11.63
N ARG A 334 -10.21 -15.84 -12.62
CA ARG A 334 -8.84 -15.33 -12.80
C ARG A 334 -8.31 -14.60 -11.56
N SER A 335 -9.18 -13.91 -10.83
CA SER A 335 -8.83 -13.07 -9.68
C SER A 335 -9.01 -13.77 -8.35
N LEU A 336 -9.95 -14.72 -8.24
CA LEU A 336 -10.40 -15.25 -6.97
C LEU A 336 -10.12 -16.75 -6.74
N LEU A 337 -9.77 -17.54 -7.78
CA LEU A 337 -9.27 -18.91 -7.61
C LEU A 337 -7.80 -18.97 -7.16
N SER A 338 -7.17 -17.81 -6.93
CA SER A 338 -5.78 -17.74 -6.53
C SER A 338 -5.49 -16.47 -5.70
N THR A 339 -4.39 -16.50 -4.99
CA THR A 339 -3.85 -15.34 -4.25
C THR A 339 -3.09 -14.35 -5.16
N ASN A 340 -3.25 -14.41 -6.48
CA ASN A 340 -2.52 -13.57 -7.44
C ASN A 340 -2.63 -12.07 -7.16
N CYS A 341 -3.74 -11.59 -6.59
CA CYS A 341 -3.92 -10.18 -6.27
C CYS A 341 -2.94 -9.74 -5.18
N ILE A 342 -2.79 -10.51 -4.11
CA ILE A 342 -1.86 -10.21 -3.01
C ILE A 342 -0.41 -10.55 -3.41
N GLU A 343 -0.18 -11.60 -4.21
CA GLU A 343 1.16 -11.90 -4.75
C GLU A 343 1.68 -10.77 -5.65
N ASN A 344 0.80 -10.16 -6.45
CA ASN A 344 1.16 -9.00 -7.26
C ASN A 344 1.47 -7.77 -6.41
N LEU A 345 0.74 -7.57 -5.31
CA LEU A 345 1.10 -6.56 -4.29
C LEU A 345 2.50 -6.82 -3.77
N PHE A 346 2.84 -8.06 -3.39
CA PHE A 346 4.18 -8.41 -2.89
C PHE A 346 5.28 -8.24 -3.94
N LYS A 347 4.98 -8.51 -5.20
CA LYS A 347 5.92 -8.25 -6.31
C LYS A 347 6.25 -6.76 -6.40
N ASN A 348 5.24 -5.90 -6.28
CA ASN A 348 5.43 -4.45 -6.30
C ASN A 348 6.13 -3.96 -5.02
N LEU A 349 5.70 -4.45 -3.85
CA LEU A 349 6.35 -4.19 -2.57
C LEU A 349 7.86 -4.47 -2.63
N ARG A 350 8.26 -5.66 -3.13
CA ARG A 350 9.69 -6.03 -3.24
C ARG A 350 10.50 -5.07 -4.12
N ARG A 351 9.89 -4.40 -5.10
CA ARG A 351 10.57 -3.37 -5.89
C ARG A 351 10.96 -2.16 -5.05
N HIS A 352 10.17 -1.82 -4.05
CA HIS A 352 10.40 -0.69 -3.16
C HIS A 352 11.32 -1.03 -2.00
N ILE A 353 11.13 -2.20 -1.38
CA ILE A 353 11.88 -2.61 -0.18
C ILE A 353 13.06 -3.56 -0.46
N GLY A 354 13.17 -4.14 -1.66
CA GLY A 354 14.16 -5.18 -1.99
C GLY A 354 15.62 -4.73 -1.92
N LYS A 355 15.88 -3.42 -1.77
CA LYS A 355 17.23 -2.86 -1.54
C LYS A 355 17.63 -2.81 -0.06
N VAL A 356 16.72 -3.16 0.85
CA VAL A 356 17.01 -3.26 2.28
C VAL A 356 17.77 -4.57 2.52
N CYS A 357 19.09 -4.47 2.67
CA CYS A 357 19.95 -5.64 2.86
C CYS A 357 20.07 -6.09 4.32
N ARG A 358 19.78 -5.19 5.27
CA ARG A 358 19.90 -5.46 6.70
C ARG A 358 18.63 -5.03 7.42
N TRP A 359 17.94 -6.01 7.97
CA TRP A 359 16.78 -5.80 8.81
C TRP A 359 17.20 -5.80 10.28
N ARG A 360 16.81 -4.77 11.02
CA ARG A 360 17.06 -4.65 12.45
C ARG A 360 15.81 -5.12 13.19
N GLU A 361 15.83 -6.36 13.64
CA GLU A 361 14.67 -7.05 14.24
C GLU A 361 14.19 -6.41 15.55
N GLU A 362 15.10 -5.78 16.30
CA GLU A 362 14.81 -5.11 17.58
C GLU A 362 14.18 -3.72 17.43
N THR A 363 13.91 -3.30 16.20
CA THR A 363 13.37 -1.97 15.89
C THR A 363 12.16 -2.05 14.98
N ASP A 364 11.37 -1.00 14.94
CA ASP A 364 10.23 -0.81 14.03
C ASP A 364 10.63 -0.58 12.55
N GLN A 365 11.88 -0.91 12.18
CA GLN A 365 12.37 -0.73 10.82
C GLN A 365 11.53 -1.51 9.79
N ALA A 366 11.16 -2.75 10.11
CA ALA A 366 10.37 -3.59 9.21
C ALA A 366 8.99 -2.97 8.96
N ASP A 367 8.33 -2.52 10.04
CA ASP A 367 7.00 -1.89 9.96
C ASP A 367 7.04 -0.62 9.10
N ARG A 368 8.05 0.25 9.30
CA ARG A 368 8.22 1.48 8.51
C ARG A 368 8.40 1.20 7.02
N TRP A 369 9.27 0.25 6.67
CA TRP A 369 9.50 -0.11 5.26
C TRP A 369 8.28 -0.78 4.65
N LEU A 370 7.58 -1.65 5.39
CA LEU A 370 6.37 -2.31 4.94
C LEU A 370 5.24 -1.29 4.71
N ALA A 371 4.92 -0.47 5.70
CA ALA A 371 3.86 0.53 5.56
C ALA A 371 4.12 1.43 4.35
N SER A 372 5.34 1.97 4.25
CA SER A 372 5.72 2.84 3.13
C SER A 372 5.66 2.12 1.78
N GLY A 373 6.20 0.89 1.71
CA GLY A 373 6.20 0.11 0.48
C GLY A 373 4.83 -0.39 0.06
N LEU A 374 3.97 -0.78 1.01
CA LEU A 374 2.58 -1.18 0.76
C LEU A 374 1.74 0.01 0.29
N THR A 375 1.92 1.19 0.88
CA THR A 375 1.24 2.42 0.45
C THR A 375 1.56 2.72 -1.01
N LEU A 376 2.85 2.77 -1.40
CA LEU A 376 3.24 3.00 -2.78
C LEU A 376 2.77 1.90 -3.74
N ALA A 377 2.86 0.63 -3.32
CA ALA A 377 2.41 -0.48 -4.15
C ALA A 377 0.89 -0.44 -4.39
N SER A 378 0.12 0.12 -3.45
CA SER A 378 -1.33 0.28 -3.57
C SER A 378 -1.76 1.44 -4.46
N GLU A 379 -0.94 2.47 -4.65
CA GLU A 379 -1.22 3.59 -5.57
C GLU A 379 -1.47 3.10 -7.01
N GLY A 380 -0.80 2.00 -7.41
CA GLY A 380 -0.95 1.38 -8.72
C GLY A 380 -2.09 0.35 -8.83
N PHE A 381 -2.96 0.24 -7.84
CA PHE A 381 -4.03 -0.75 -7.87
C PHE A 381 -5.03 -0.48 -8.99
N ARG A 382 -5.32 -1.52 -9.76
CA ARG A 382 -6.46 -1.58 -10.66
C ARG A 382 -7.54 -2.46 -10.04
N LYS A 383 -8.79 -2.26 -10.41
CA LYS A 383 -9.88 -3.16 -10.05
C LYS A 383 -9.55 -4.60 -10.48
N ILE A 384 -10.09 -5.57 -9.80
CA ILE A 384 -9.90 -6.98 -10.18
C ILE A 384 -10.54 -7.29 -11.53
N SER A 385 -10.05 -8.33 -12.20
CA SER A 385 -10.70 -8.85 -13.42
C SER A 385 -12.09 -9.38 -13.06
N GLY A 386 -13.09 -9.08 -13.88
CA GLY A 386 -14.47 -9.46 -13.60
C GLY A 386 -15.19 -8.58 -12.55
N HIS A 387 -14.61 -7.46 -12.12
CA HIS A 387 -15.17 -6.60 -11.07
C HIS A 387 -16.64 -6.17 -11.30
N LYS A 388 -17.07 -6.06 -12.55
CA LYS A 388 -18.47 -5.71 -12.89
C LYS A 388 -19.48 -6.78 -12.43
N GLU A 389 -19.00 -7.99 -12.20
CA GLU A 389 -19.83 -9.15 -11.81
C GLU A 389 -19.76 -9.49 -10.32
N ILE A 390 -19.03 -8.70 -9.51
CA ILE A 390 -19.03 -8.85 -8.05
C ILE A 390 -20.43 -8.80 -7.45
N PRO A 391 -21.39 -8.00 -7.94
CA PRO A 391 -22.77 -8.06 -7.43
C PRO A 391 -23.42 -9.45 -7.56
N LEU A 392 -23.04 -10.25 -8.57
CA LEU A 392 -23.51 -11.63 -8.70
C LEU A 392 -22.84 -12.55 -7.67
N LEU A 393 -21.56 -12.36 -7.40
CA LEU A 393 -20.87 -13.07 -6.31
C LEU A 393 -21.50 -12.75 -4.96
N ILE A 394 -21.84 -11.48 -4.69
CA ILE A 394 -22.51 -11.08 -3.45
C ILE A 394 -23.82 -11.86 -3.29
N ARG A 395 -24.66 -11.91 -4.33
CA ARG A 395 -25.93 -12.67 -4.30
C ARG A 395 -25.70 -14.16 -4.07
N ALA A 396 -24.65 -14.74 -4.66
CA ALA A 396 -24.31 -16.14 -4.45
C ALA A 396 -23.91 -16.42 -2.99
N LEU A 397 -23.13 -15.52 -2.38
CA LEU A 397 -22.75 -15.60 -0.97
C LEU A 397 -23.95 -15.43 -0.01
N GLU A 398 -24.88 -14.53 -0.34
CA GLU A 398 -26.14 -14.34 0.38
C GLU A 398 -27.04 -15.60 0.30
N LYS A 399 -27.23 -16.11 -0.91
CA LYS A 399 -28.02 -17.34 -1.16
C LYS A 399 -27.45 -18.53 -0.37
N LYS A 400 -26.12 -18.73 -0.43
CA LYS A 400 -25.45 -19.82 0.30
C LYS A 400 -25.66 -19.71 1.80
N MET A 401 -25.57 -18.51 2.36
CA MET A 401 -25.80 -18.28 3.78
C MET A 401 -27.26 -18.60 4.18
N ALA A 402 -28.22 -18.09 3.41
CA ALA A 402 -29.64 -18.34 3.68
C ALA A 402 -30.01 -19.83 3.56
N GLU A 403 -29.39 -20.57 2.63
CA GLU A 403 -29.60 -22.02 2.48
C GLU A 403 -29.08 -22.80 3.69
N GLU A 404 -27.90 -22.42 4.20
CA GLU A 404 -27.33 -23.07 5.38
C GLU A 404 -28.10 -22.75 6.67
N GLU A 405 -28.57 -21.51 6.83
CA GLU A 405 -29.43 -21.14 7.96
C GLU A 405 -30.74 -21.93 7.94
N ARG A 406 -31.40 -22.05 6.80
CA ARG A 406 -32.63 -22.90 6.64
C ARG A 406 -32.36 -24.38 6.91
N ARG A 407 -31.19 -24.91 6.57
CA ARG A 407 -30.83 -26.30 6.88
C ARG A 407 -30.65 -26.51 8.38
N LYS A 408 -30.04 -25.56 9.08
CA LYS A 408 -29.87 -25.59 10.54
C LYS A 408 -31.23 -25.51 11.27
N GLU A 409 -32.11 -24.62 10.81
CA GLU A 409 -33.46 -24.51 11.36
C GLU A 409 -34.30 -25.79 11.18
N LYS A 410 -34.13 -26.51 10.06
CA LYS A 410 -34.82 -27.80 9.81
C LYS A 410 -34.20 -28.97 10.58
N ALA A 411 -32.94 -28.85 11.04
CA ALA A 411 -32.24 -29.87 11.78
C ALA A 411 -32.33 -29.70 13.31
N ALA A 412 -32.77 -28.52 13.78
CA ALA A 412 -33.04 -28.20 15.18
C ALA A 412 -34.51 -28.48 15.57
#